data_6b81f99b407cf516311c47ecff0e0977
#
_entry.id   6b81f99b407cf516311c47ecff0e0977
#
_cell.length_a   1.000
_cell.length_b   1.000
_cell.length_c   1.000
_cell.angle_alpha   90.00
_cell.angle_beta   90.00
_cell.angle_gamma   90.00
#
_symmetry.space_group_name_H-M   'P 1'
#
loop_
_entity.id
_entity.type
_entity.pdbx_description
1 polymer ?
#
loop_
_entity_poly.entity_id
_entity_poly.type
_entity_poly.pdbx_seq_one_letter_code
_entity_poly.pdbx_strand_id
1 'polypeptide(L)'
;MHIGHARGAVLGDTISSVLEEVGHDVVREYYINDAGEQIKVLCNTINHHLNYDNEPINDLKNIYPGEYLKKVSKKMSNLLQKGEKKQLKNESEVVDVVMSDIKNDLREINVGHNYFISEKKISNEKKVCILKNKLEKQRLSYYGYQDKPKSVNNDNWKKKKTTSIQIKKSW
;
A
#
# COMPACT_ATOMS: atom_id res chain seq x y z
N MET A 1 1.13 -12.49 -2.75
CA MET A 1 0.83 -12.10 -1.33
C MET A 1 1.63 -12.96 -0.34
N HIS A 2 1.78 -12.54 0.94
CA HIS A 2 2.26 -13.43 2.01
C HIS A 2 1.08 -13.89 2.89
N ILE A 3 1.32 -14.91 3.70
CA ILE A 3 0.27 -15.57 4.51
C ILE A 3 -0.52 -14.62 5.42
N GLY A 4 0.12 -13.57 5.94
CA GLY A 4 -0.56 -12.56 6.76
C GLY A 4 -1.61 -11.77 5.97
N HIS A 5 -1.32 -11.42 4.71
CA HIS A 5 -2.29 -10.78 3.82
C HIS A 5 -3.43 -11.72 3.44
N ALA A 6 -3.10 -12.98 3.09
CA ALA A 6 -4.10 -13.99 2.76
C ALA A 6 -5.10 -14.22 3.91
N ARG A 7 -4.58 -14.33 5.15
CA ARG A 7 -5.42 -14.49 6.34
C ARG A 7 -6.39 -13.31 6.53
N GLY A 8 -5.89 -12.07 6.36
CA GLY A 8 -6.74 -10.88 6.46
C GLY A 8 -7.82 -10.83 5.37
N ALA A 9 -7.45 -11.19 4.13
CA ALA A 9 -8.36 -11.24 3.00
C ALA A 9 -9.48 -12.27 3.20
N VAL A 10 -9.14 -13.50 3.60
CA VAL A 10 -10.11 -14.57 3.87
C VAL A 10 -11.04 -14.20 5.03
N LEU A 11 -10.50 -13.62 6.11
CA LEU A 11 -11.32 -13.18 7.24
C LEU A 11 -12.31 -12.10 6.82
N GLY A 12 -11.84 -11.09 6.06
CA GLY A 12 -12.69 -10.01 5.56
C GLY A 12 -13.79 -10.51 4.63
N ASP A 13 -13.45 -11.44 3.74
CA ASP A 13 -14.41 -12.06 2.82
C ASP A 13 -15.47 -12.90 3.56
N THR A 14 -15.03 -13.69 4.55
CA THR A 14 -15.95 -14.48 5.41
C THR A 14 -16.93 -13.57 6.15
N ILE A 15 -16.46 -12.50 6.79
CA ILE A 15 -17.32 -11.53 7.48
C ILE A 15 -18.30 -10.89 6.49
N SER A 16 -17.82 -10.50 5.32
CA SER A 16 -18.66 -9.92 4.27
C SER A 16 -19.78 -10.87 3.85
N SER A 17 -19.44 -12.13 3.63
CA SER A 17 -20.42 -13.16 3.23
C SER A 17 -21.48 -13.41 4.31
N VAL A 18 -21.07 -13.42 5.59
CA VAL A 18 -22.03 -13.55 6.70
C VAL A 18 -22.96 -12.34 6.76
N LEU A 19 -22.44 -11.13 6.57
CA LEU A 19 -23.27 -9.92 6.56
C LEU A 19 -24.25 -9.90 5.38
N GLU A 20 -23.84 -10.35 4.20
CA GLU A 20 -24.73 -10.50 3.04
C GLU A 20 -25.84 -11.51 3.32
N GLU A 21 -25.52 -12.65 3.94
CA GLU A 21 -26.50 -13.70 4.27
C GLU A 21 -27.58 -13.21 5.25
N VAL A 22 -27.22 -12.29 6.16
CA VAL A 22 -28.21 -11.68 7.06
C VAL A 22 -28.87 -10.42 6.49
N GLY A 23 -28.70 -10.15 5.19
CA GLY A 23 -29.45 -9.14 4.44
C GLY A 23 -28.82 -7.75 4.39
N HIS A 24 -27.54 -7.62 4.69
CA HIS A 24 -26.82 -6.36 4.52
C HIS A 24 -26.29 -6.18 3.11
N ASP A 25 -26.33 -4.96 2.59
CA ASP A 25 -25.58 -4.57 1.38
C ASP A 25 -24.12 -4.40 1.72
N VAL A 26 -23.24 -5.26 1.19
CA VAL A 26 -21.82 -5.24 1.49
C VAL A 26 -21.01 -4.84 0.26
N VAL A 27 -20.12 -3.89 0.44
CA VAL A 27 -19.14 -3.48 -0.57
C VAL A 27 -17.74 -3.90 -0.11
N ARG A 28 -17.05 -4.70 -0.94
CA ARG A 28 -15.68 -5.15 -0.69
C ARG A 28 -14.71 -4.26 -1.43
N GLU A 29 -13.87 -3.55 -0.70
CA GLU A 29 -12.86 -2.65 -1.27
C GLU A 29 -11.45 -3.12 -0.94
N TYR A 30 -10.60 -3.18 -1.96
CA TYR A 30 -9.16 -3.39 -1.79
C TYR A 30 -8.45 -2.04 -1.81
N TYR A 31 -7.77 -1.69 -0.72
CA TYR A 31 -6.96 -0.48 -0.65
C TYR A 31 -5.58 -0.72 -1.25
N ILE A 32 -5.26 0.01 -2.32
CA ILE A 32 -3.95 -0.04 -2.97
C ILE A 32 -3.05 1.01 -2.32
N ASN A 33 -2.02 0.55 -1.61
CA ASN A 33 -0.98 1.42 -1.06
C ASN A 33 0.04 1.76 -2.17
N ASP A 34 -0.32 2.66 -3.08
CA ASP A 34 0.45 3.10 -4.25
C ASP A 34 1.05 4.49 -4.12
N ALA A 35 1.16 4.99 -2.89
CA ALA A 35 1.74 6.28 -2.57
C ALA A 35 2.88 6.19 -1.53
N GLY A 36 3.72 7.20 -1.48
CA GLY A 36 4.75 7.38 -0.46
C GLY A 36 6.07 6.66 -0.73
N GLU A 37 6.94 6.63 0.29
CA GLU A 37 8.32 6.15 0.17
C GLU A 37 8.41 4.63 -0.12
N GLN A 38 7.42 3.84 0.29
CA GLN A 38 7.43 2.40 0.05
C GLN A 38 7.40 2.05 -1.43
N ILE A 39 6.68 2.82 -2.25
CA ILE A 39 6.64 2.62 -3.70
C ILE A 39 8.00 2.95 -4.33
N LYS A 40 8.68 3.98 -3.84
CA LYS A 40 10.04 4.30 -4.32
C LYS A 40 11.01 3.17 -4.01
N VAL A 41 10.96 2.61 -2.80
CA VAL A 41 11.78 1.45 -2.42
C VAL A 41 11.47 0.24 -3.30
N LEU A 42 10.20 -0.02 -3.60
CA LEU A 42 9.76 -1.07 -4.51
C LEU A 42 10.34 -0.88 -5.92
N CYS A 43 10.21 0.32 -6.47
CA CYS A 43 10.73 0.66 -7.80
C CYS A 43 12.26 0.56 -7.87
N ASN A 44 12.96 1.04 -6.82
CA ASN A 44 14.42 0.91 -6.74
C ASN A 44 14.85 -0.55 -6.72
N THR A 45 14.15 -1.40 -5.96
CA THR A 45 14.44 -2.84 -5.91
C THR A 45 14.27 -3.51 -7.28
N ILE A 46 13.18 -3.18 -7.98
CA ILE A 46 12.92 -3.74 -9.31
C ILE A 46 13.95 -3.23 -10.32
N ASN A 47 14.29 -1.92 -10.29
CA ASN A 47 15.31 -1.37 -11.14
C ASN A 47 16.70 -2.00 -10.88
N HIS A 48 17.01 -2.27 -9.62
CA HIS A 48 18.24 -3.00 -9.27
C HIS A 48 18.27 -4.37 -9.94
N HIS A 49 17.21 -5.17 -9.78
CA HIS A 49 17.12 -6.50 -10.38
C HIS A 49 17.07 -6.48 -11.92
N LEU A 50 16.57 -5.41 -12.54
CA LEU A 50 16.59 -5.26 -14.00
C LEU A 50 17.99 -5.01 -14.56
N ASN A 51 18.85 -4.33 -13.80
CA ASN A 51 20.19 -3.91 -14.25
C ASN A 51 21.31 -4.83 -13.73
N TYR A 52 21.10 -5.49 -12.58
CA TYR A 52 22.12 -6.24 -11.83
C TYR A 52 21.60 -7.57 -11.33
N ASP A 53 21.12 -8.41 -12.24
CA ASP A 53 20.39 -9.67 -11.92
C ASP A 53 21.20 -10.64 -11.02
N ASN A 54 22.54 -10.53 -10.99
CA ASN A 54 23.45 -11.43 -10.24
C ASN A 54 24.28 -10.72 -9.16
N GLU A 55 24.12 -9.43 -8.94
CA GLU A 55 24.90 -8.73 -7.92
C GLU A 55 24.21 -8.80 -6.55
N PRO A 56 24.98 -9.03 -5.46
CA PRO A 56 24.45 -8.99 -4.13
C PRO A 56 24.00 -7.57 -3.77
N ILE A 57 22.85 -7.47 -3.13
CA ILE A 57 22.30 -6.22 -2.65
C ILE A 57 23.09 -5.79 -1.40
N ASN A 58 24.00 -4.85 -1.56
CA ASN A 58 24.88 -4.37 -0.47
C ASN A 58 24.22 -3.33 0.44
N ASP A 59 23.14 -2.68 0.00
CA ASP A 59 22.37 -1.70 0.79
C ASP A 59 20.94 -2.17 1.06
N LEU A 60 20.78 -2.95 2.13
CA LEU A 60 19.47 -3.51 2.55
C LEU A 60 18.48 -2.46 3.06
N LYS A 61 18.92 -1.22 3.33
CA LYS A 61 18.03 -0.20 3.91
C LYS A 61 17.02 0.38 2.91
N ASN A 62 17.34 0.30 1.62
CA ASN A 62 16.54 0.91 0.55
C ASN A 62 16.00 -0.10 -0.46
N ILE A 63 15.96 -1.38 -0.10
CA ILE A 63 15.57 -2.47 -1.00
C ILE A 63 14.69 -3.47 -0.25
N TYR A 64 13.64 -3.94 -0.89
CA TYR A 64 12.80 -5.01 -0.37
C TYR A 64 13.51 -6.35 -0.48
N PRO A 65 13.63 -7.13 0.62
CA PRO A 65 14.19 -8.47 0.56
C PRO A 65 13.22 -9.45 -0.13
N GLY A 66 13.79 -10.41 -0.85
CA GLY A 66 13.05 -11.59 -1.31
C GLY A 66 13.08 -11.85 -2.82
N GLU A 67 12.94 -13.12 -3.16
CA GLU A 67 12.96 -13.67 -4.53
C GLU A 67 11.75 -13.24 -5.38
N TYR A 68 10.64 -12.84 -4.75
CA TYR A 68 9.42 -12.44 -5.45
C TYR A 68 9.66 -11.27 -6.41
N LEU A 69 10.41 -10.26 -5.97
CA LEU A 69 10.67 -9.08 -6.80
C LEU A 69 11.60 -9.37 -7.98
N LYS A 70 12.47 -10.38 -7.88
CA LYS A 70 13.20 -10.88 -9.05
C LYS A 70 12.27 -11.45 -10.12
N LYS A 71 11.21 -12.17 -9.71
CA LYS A 71 10.19 -12.67 -10.64
C LYS A 71 9.40 -11.52 -11.29
N VAL A 72 9.04 -10.51 -10.50
CA VAL A 72 8.38 -9.29 -11.02
C VAL A 72 9.28 -8.56 -12.01
N SER A 73 10.57 -8.41 -11.69
CA SER A 73 11.56 -7.78 -12.60
C SER A 73 11.69 -8.52 -13.91
N LYS A 74 11.72 -9.86 -13.89
CA LYS A 74 11.72 -10.69 -15.11
C LYS A 74 10.46 -10.49 -15.95
N LYS A 75 9.27 -10.43 -15.32
CA LYS A 75 8.02 -10.11 -16.03
C LYS A 75 8.11 -8.73 -16.69
N MET A 76 8.58 -7.73 -15.97
CA MET A 76 8.74 -6.37 -16.50
C MET A 76 9.79 -6.29 -17.60
N SER A 77 10.90 -7.05 -17.49
CA SER A 77 11.90 -7.15 -18.54
C SER A 77 11.32 -7.61 -19.88
N ASN A 78 10.32 -8.46 -19.86
CA ASN A 78 9.65 -8.95 -21.07
C ASN A 78 8.71 -7.90 -21.68
N LEU A 79 8.22 -6.96 -20.87
CA LEU A 79 7.35 -5.85 -21.30
C LEU A 79 8.16 -4.66 -21.83
N LEU A 80 9.40 -4.50 -21.35
CA LEU A 80 10.30 -3.46 -21.81
C LEU A 80 10.98 -3.93 -23.12
N GLN A 81 10.93 -3.14 -24.16
CA GLN A 81 11.51 -3.48 -25.47
C GLN A 81 13.01 -3.80 -25.35
N LYS A 82 13.43 -4.88 -26.01
CA LYS A 82 14.82 -5.33 -26.07
C LYS A 82 15.68 -4.25 -26.72
N GLY A 83 16.61 -3.65 -25.97
CA GLY A 83 17.65 -2.83 -26.57
C GLY A 83 18.09 -1.57 -25.80
N GLU A 84 17.28 -1.04 -24.90
CA GLU A 84 17.68 0.11 -24.07
C GLU A 84 17.98 -0.33 -22.63
N LYS A 85 18.81 0.47 -21.90
CA LYS A 85 18.97 0.30 -20.46
C LYS A 85 17.60 0.17 -19.82
N LYS A 86 17.35 -0.98 -19.20
CA LYS A 86 16.07 -1.33 -18.57
C LYS A 86 15.84 -0.45 -17.34
N GLN A 87 15.31 0.72 -17.53
CA GLN A 87 14.93 1.63 -16.44
C GLN A 87 13.43 1.82 -16.48
N LEU A 88 12.79 1.59 -15.34
CA LEU A 88 11.39 1.93 -15.15
C LEU A 88 11.24 3.45 -15.16
N LYS A 89 10.46 3.95 -16.09
CA LYS A 89 10.19 5.39 -16.23
C LYS A 89 9.01 5.84 -15.36
N ASN A 90 8.17 4.90 -14.91
CA ASN A 90 6.92 5.22 -14.22
C ASN A 90 6.62 4.22 -13.08
N GLU A 91 6.43 4.74 -11.87
CA GLU A 91 6.03 3.96 -10.70
C GLU A 91 4.69 3.22 -10.90
N SER A 92 3.77 3.77 -11.70
CA SER A 92 2.48 3.14 -11.96
C SER A 92 2.60 1.81 -12.68
N GLU A 93 3.58 1.63 -13.58
CA GLU A 93 3.80 0.36 -14.30
C GLU A 93 4.19 -0.76 -13.33
N VAL A 94 4.99 -0.44 -12.32
CA VAL A 94 5.37 -1.39 -11.26
C VAL A 94 4.15 -1.79 -10.45
N VAL A 95 3.35 -0.80 -10.04
CA VAL A 95 2.13 -1.03 -9.27
C VAL A 95 1.17 -1.91 -10.05
N ASP A 96 0.97 -1.65 -11.35
CA ASP A 96 0.07 -2.42 -12.20
C ASP A 96 0.46 -3.90 -12.30
N VAL A 97 1.77 -4.19 -12.49
CA VAL A 97 2.27 -5.57 -12.55
C VAL A 97 2.10 -6.28 -11.20
N VAL A 98 2.48 -5.62 -10.10
CA VAL A 98 2.30 -6.18 -8.74
C VAL A 98 0.82 -6.39 -8.42
N MET A 99 -0.04 -5.45 -8.78
CA MET A 99 -1.49 -5.57 -8.58
C MET A 99 -2.11 -6.68 -9.42
N SER A 100 -1.59 -6.93 -10.62
CA SER A 100 -2.01 -8.09 -11.42
C SER A 100 -1.73 -9.40 -10.69
N ASP A 101 -0.54 -9.54 -10.09
CA ASP A 101 -0.19 -10.72 -9.31
C ASP A 101 -1.05 -10.84 -8.04
N ILE A 102 -1.29 -9.73 -7.33
CA ILE A 102 -2.16 -9.73 -6.15
C ILE A 102 -3.59 -10.15 -6.50
N LYS A 103 -4.14 -9.64 -7.60
CA LYS A 103 -5.49 -10.03 -8.08
C LYS A 103 -5.56 -11.51 -8.45
N ASN A 104 -4.48 -12.06 -8.99
CA ASN A 104 -4.41 -13.50 -9.26
C ASN A 104 -4.36 -14.30 -7.95
N ASP A 105 -3.50 -13.91 -7.00
CA ASP A 105 -3.43 -14.56 -5.69
C ASP A 105 -4.78 -14.54 -4.96
N LEU A 106 -5.51 -13.40 -4.98
CA LEU A 106 -6.84 -13.28 -4.38
C LEU A 106 -7.85 -14.23 -5.05
N ARG A 107 -7.77 -14.35 -6.36
CA ARG A 107 -8.65 -15.25 -7.14
C ARG A 107 -8.37 -16.72 -6.82
N GLU A 108 -7.10 -17.11 -6.64
CA GLU A 108 -6.71 -18.46 -6.25
C GLU A 108 -7.25 -18.87 -4.87
N ILE A 109 -7.41 -17.91 -3.95
CA ILE A 109 -8.02 -18.15 -2.63
C ILE A 109 -9.51 -17.83 -2.60
N ASN A 110 -10.13 -17.61 -3.76
CA ASN A 110 -11.56 -17.32 -3.94
C ASN A 110 -12.07 -16.08 -3.17
N VAL A 111 -11.24 -15.05 -3.05
CA VAL A 111 -11.59 -13.77 -2.43
C VAL A 111 -11.84 -12.71 -3.49
N GLY A 112 -13.06 -12.17 -3.53
CA GLY A 112 -13.49 -11.14 -4.47
C GLY A 112 -13.54 -9.75 -3.87
N HIS A 113 -13.29 -8.72 -4.72
CA HIS A 113 -13.45 -7.31 -4.35
C HIS A 113 -14.25 -6.59 -5.43
N ASN A 114 -15.16 -5.71 -5.00
CA ASN A 114 -15.96 -4.87 -5.89
C ASN A 114 -15.11 -3.73 -6.47
N TYR A 115 -14.24 -3.14 -5.64
CA TYR A 115 -13.43 -1.99 -6.03
C TYR A 115 -11.98 -2.16 -5.57
N PHE A 116 -11.08 -1.55 -6.35
CA PHE A 116 -9.66 -1.40 -6.04
C PHE A 116 -9.35 0.10 -5.95
N ILE A 117 -9.12 0.60 -4.75
CA ILE A 117 -9.02 2.03 -4.46
C ILE A 117 -7.56 2.44 -4.28
N SER A 118 -7.08 3.35 -5.14
CA SER A 118 -5.72 3.89 -5.11
C SER A 118 -5.58 4.98 -4.05
N GLU A 119 -4.61 4.84 -3.14
CA GLU A 119 -4.25 5.87 -2.17
C GLU A 119 -3.80 7.16 -2.86
N LYS A 120 -2.96 7.04 -3.88
CA LYS A 120 -2.47 8.16 -4.68
C LYS A 120 -3.61 8.96 -5.29
N LYS A 121 -4.64 8.28 -5.80
CA LYS A 121 -5.82 8.92 -6.38
C LYS A 121 -6.62 9.67 -5.31
N ILE A 122 -6.88 9.05 -4.17
CA ILE A 122 -7.61 9.69 -3.05
C ILE A 122 -6.83 10.91 -2.55
N SER A 123 -5.52 10.77 -2.37
CA SER A 123 -4.66 11.85 -1.84
C SER A 123 -4.57 13.05 -2.77
N ASN A 124 -4.64 12.83 -4.09
CA ASN A 124 -4.65 13.89 -5.09
C ASN A 124 -6.02 14.57 -5.24
N GLU A 125 -7.09 13.96 -4.74
CA GLU A 125 -8.41 14.55 -4.78
C GLU A 125 -8.58 15.58 -3.65
N LYS A 126 -9.25 16.70 -3.94
CA LYS A 126 -9.57 17.75 -2.96
C LYS A 126 -10.40 17.24 -1.76
N LYS A 127 -10.90 16.00 -1.83
CA LYS A 127 -11.73 15.37 -0.80
C LYS A 127 -11.05 15.30 0.57
N VAL A 128 -9.74 15.00 0.60
CA VAL A 128 -8.96 14.95 1.86
C VAL A 128 -8.94 16.32 2.53
N CYS A 129 -8.71 17.39 1.75
CA CYS A 129 -8.75 18.77 2.27
C CYS A 129 -10.15 19.16 2.76
N ILE A 130 -11.21 18.77 2.02
CA ILE A 130 -12.59 19.04 2.41
C ILE A 130 -12.92 18.34 3.74
N LEU A 131 -12.55 17.06 3.87
CA LEU A 131 -12.75 16.29 5.09
C LEU A 131 -11.98 16.90 6.26
N LYS A 132 -10.71 17.25 6.07
CA LYS A 132 -9.91 17.95 7.08
C LYS A 132 -10.61 19.20 7.58
N ASN A 133 -11.02 20.09 6.67
CA ASN A 133 -11.71 21.32 7.01
C ASN A 133 -13.04 21.07 7.75
N LYS A 134 -13.78 20.02 7.37
CA LYS A 134 -15.00 19.60 8.07
C LYS A 134 -14.71 19.16 9.51
N LEU A 135 -13.68 18.34 9.70
CA LEU A 135 -13.27 17.87 11.03
C LEU A 135 -12.78 19.02 11.93
N GLU A 136 -12.03 19.98 11.36
CA GLU A 136 -11.58 21.17 12.09
C GLU A 136 -12.77 22.05 12.54
N LYS A 137 -13.73 22.31 11.64
CA LYS A 137 -14.96 23.05 11.97
C LYS A 137 -15.78 22.38 13.08
N GLN A 138 -15.80 21.06 13.11
CA GLN A 138 -16.49 20.28 14.14
C GLN A 138 -15.66 20.09 15.43
N ARG A 139 -14.46 20.66 15.51
CA ARG A 139 -13.52 20.49 16.63
C ARG A 139 -13.17 19.01 16.90
N LEU A 140 -13.16 18.19 15.86
CA LEU A 140 -12.78 16.77 15.91
C LEU A 140 -11.32 16.55 15.49
N SER A 141 -10.65 17.59 15.03
CA SER A 141 -9.22 17.58 14.75
C SER A 141 -8.55 18.82 15.31
N TYR A 142 -7.26 18.69 15.61
CA TYR A 142 -6.43 19.79 16.08
C TYR A 142 -5.04 19.70 15.44
N TYR A 143 -4.37 20.84 15.32
CA TYR A 143 -2.99 20.92 14.88
C TYR A 143 -2.07 20.98 16.09
N GLY A 144 -1.31 19.94 16.32
CA GLY A 144 -0.48 19.81 17.52
C GLY A 144 0.66 18.81 17.37
N TYR A 145 1.33 18.58 18.48
CA TYR A 145 2.39 17.58 18.53
C TYR A 145 1.80 16.19 18.78
N GLN A 146 2.23 15.25 17.97
CA GLN A 146 1.90 13.85 18.19
C GLN A 146 2.82 13.25 19.25
N ASP A 147 2.25 12.50 20.17
CA ASP A 147 3.01 11.74 21.14
C ASP A 147 3.75 10.58 20.46
N LYS A 148 4.85 10.15 21.08
CA LYS A 148 5.64 9.01 20.61
C LYS A 148 4.77 7.75 20.56
N PRO A 149 4.70 7.05 19.41
CA PRO A 149 3.99 5.77 19.35
C PRO A 149 4.60 4.74 20.31
N LYS A 150 3.75 3.95 20.98
CA LYS A 150 4.21 2.93 21.95
C LYS A 150 5.15 1.86 21.34
N SER A 151 5.06 1.65 20.03
CA SER A 151 5.88 0.69 19.28
C SER A 151 7.28 1.18 18.92
N VAL A 152 7.61 2.45 19.18
CA VAL A 152 8.90 3.03 18.78
C VAL A 152 9.82 3.13 19.99
N ASN A 153 10.80 2.24 20.09
CA ASN A 153 11.82 2.20 21.16
C ASN A 153 13.01 3.14 20.91
N ASN A 154 12.91 4.09 19.99
CA ASN A 154 14.07 4.85 19.55
C ASN A 154 14.17 6.21 20.26
N ASP A 155 15.29 6.49 20.90
CA ASP A 155 15.57 7.77 21.58
C ASP A 155 15.67 8.95 20.60
N ASN A 156 15.70 8.67 19.30
CA ASN A 156 15.74 9.66 18.23
C ASN A 156 14.37 10.18 17.77
N TRP A 157 13.28 9.84 18.46
CA TRP A 157 11.95 10.35 18.10
C TRP A 157 11.90 11.87 18.28
N LYS A 158 11.73 12.59 17.17
CA LYS A 158 11.48 14.04 17.20
C LYS A 158 10.00 14.30 17.08
N LYS A 159 9.44 15.04 18.05
CA LYS A 159 8.04 15.49 18.00
C LYS A 159 7.81 16.32 16.74
N LYS A 160 6.91 15.86 15.87
CA LYS A 160 6.47 16.62 14.68
C LYS A 160 5.10 17.22 14.92
N LYS A 161 4.90 18.46 14.51
CA LYS A 161 3.56 19.05 14.44
C LYS A 161 2.80 18.40 13.30
N THR A 162 1.60 17.93 13.58
CA THR A 162 0.72 17.32 12.60
C THR A 162 -0.74 17.60 12.93
N THR A 163 -1.63 17.41 11.98
CA THR A 163 -3.07 17.41 12.23
C THR A 163 -3.47 16.05 12.81
N SER A 164 -4.01 16.04 14.01
CA SER A 164 -4.47 14.85 14.70
C SER A 164 -5.99 14.85 14.82
N ILE A 165 -6.61 13.68 14.70
CA ILE A 165 -8.05 13.51 14.90
C ILE A 165 -8.29 13.18 16.37
N GLN A 166 -9.20 13.92 17.01
CA GLN A 166 -9.60 13.68 18.38
C GLN A 166 -10.81 12.74 18.38
N ILE A 167 -10.59 11.49 18.76
CA ILE A 167 -11.70 10.55 18.97
C ILE A 167 -12.26 10.82 20.37
N LYS A 168 -13.42 11.44 20.46
CA LYS A 168 -14.16 11.47 21.73
C LYS A 168 -14.64 10.05 22.02
N LYS A 169 -14.12 9.44 23.07
CA LYS A 169 -14.72 8.24 23.64
C LYS A 169 -16.07 8.65 24.23
N SER A 170 -17.15 8.42 23.48
CA SER A 170 -18.48 8.37 24.07
C SER A 170 -18.61 7.01 24.76
N TRP A 171 -18.66 7.02 26.07
CA TRP A 171 -19.15 5.91 26.87
C TRP A 171 -20.66 5.98 26.96
#